data_182c549bfe215d8494e23ecb59c23a2f
#
_entry.id   182c549bfe215d8494e23ecb59c23a2f
#
_cell.length_a   1.000
_cell.length_b   1.000
_cell.length_c   1.000
_cell.angle_alpha   90.00
_cell.angle_beta   90.00
_cell.angle_gamma   90.00
#
_symmetry.space_group_name_H-M   'P 1'
#
loop_
_entity.id
_entity.type
_entity.pdbx_description
1 polymer ?
#
loop_
_entity_poly.entity_id
_entity_poly.type
_entity_poly.pdbx_seq_one_letter_code
_entity_poly.pdbx_strand_id
1 'polypeptide(L)'
;TEMLFMFLQMNVSRASRDLEAGRAYPIRIRYSQPAEGAIPGFNVFSVSLRPPAPSFEDAVALAANSDVAVIFAGSGSTSETEGCDRQEMALDAGQTRLIESVASACPKTVVVLNIGAPVEMPWANKVDAILLSWLPGQEGGYAVADLLSGKLSPSGKLPVTFPKAYRDNPT
;
A
#
# COMPACT_ATOMS: atom_id res chain seq x y z
N THR A 1 12.76 21.20 -13.98
CA THR A 1 12.22 20.79 -12.65
C THR A 1 10.70 21.00 -12.60
N GLU A 2 10.15 22.07 -13.17
CA GLU A 2 8.71 22.33 -13.19
C GLU A 2 7.92 21.38 -14.11
N MET A 3 8.53 20.92 -15.21
CA MET A 3 7.88 20.00 -16.13
C MET A 3 7.64 18.60 -15.53
N LEU A 4 8.54 18.14 -14.68
CA LEU A 4 8.39 16.84 -13.98
C LEU A 4 7.28 16.88 -12.93
N PHE A 5 7.10 18.01 -12.25
CA PHE A 5 6.01 18.20 -11.27
C PHE A 5 4.62 18.16 -11.92
N MET A 6 4.48 18.54 -13.17
CA MET A 6 3.21 18.49 -13.90
C MET A 6 2.74 17.05 -14.17
N PHE A 7 3.65 16.08 -14.28
CA PHE A 7 3.30 14.67 -14.47
C PHE A 7 2.73 13.99 -13.23
N LEU A 8 2.97 14.54 -12.06
CA LEU A 8 2.65 13.89 -10.78
C LEU A 8 1.41 14.45 -10.09
N GLN A 9 0.84 15.54 -10.59
CA GLN A 9 -0.43 16.06 -10.07
C GLN A 9 -1.62 15.29 -10.68
N MET A 10 -1.87 14.10 -10.18
CA MET A 10 -3.13 13.42 -10.45
C MET A 10 -4.24 14.07 -9.62
N ASN A 11 -5.13 14.80 -10.28
CA ASN A 11 -6.34 15.31 -9.66
C ASN A 11 -7.27 14.13 -9.37
N VAL A 12 -7.38 13.76 -8.10
CA VAL A 12 -8.27 12.70 -7.63
C VAL A 12 -9.56 13.32 -7.13
N SER A 13 -10.65 13.10 -7.86
CA SER A 13 -12.00 13.42 -7.41
C SER A 13 -12.64 12.20 -6.76
N ARG A 14 -13.20 12.38 -5.58
CA ARG A 14 -13.90 11.32 -4.83
C ARG A 14 -15.35 11.72 -4.62
N ALA A 15 -16.26 10.78 -4.83
CA ALA A 15 -17.66 10.92 -4.48
C ALA A 15 -18.15 9.61 -3.86
N SER A 16 -19.04 9.70 -2.88
CA SER A 16 -19.70 8.56 -2.26
C SER A 16 -21.20 8.60 -2.54
N ARG A 17 -21.80 7.45 -2.72
CA ARG A 17 -23.23 7.31 -2.89
C ARG A 17 -23.70 5.97 -2.33
N ASP A 18 -24.80 6.00 -1.60
CA ASP A 18 -25.46 4.79 -1.14
C ASP A 18 -26.15 4.11 -2.31
N LEU A 19 -25.91 2.82 -2.46
CA LEU A 19 -26.46 1.99 -3.50
C LEU A 19 -27.25 0.83 -2.88
N GLU A 20 -28.39 0.50 -3.47
CA GLU A 20 -29.22 -0.63 -3.04
C GLU A 20 -28.74 -1.91 -3.74
N ALA A 21 -28.57 -2.98 -2.98
CA ALA A 21 -28.14 -4.26 -3.52
C ALA A 21 -29.17 -4.80 -4.55
N GLY A 22 -28.66 -5.31 -5.68
CA GLY A 22 -29.50 -5.85 -6.75
C GLY A 22 -30.13 -4.83 -7.70
N ARG A 23 -29.94 -3.53 -7.45
CA ARG A 23 -30.42 -2.47 -8.33
C ARG A 23 -29.35 -2.04 -9.32
N ALA A 24 -29.70 -1.90 -10.59
CA ALA A 24 -28.81 -1.35 -11.62
C ALA A 24 -28.79 0.18 -11.56
N TYR A 25 -27.58 0.76 -11.56
CA TYR A 25 -27.39 2.21 -11.57
C TYR A 25 -26.62 2.62 -12.81
N PRO A 26 -27.14 3.57 -13.61
CA PRO A 26 -26.39 4.10 -14.74
C PRO A 26 -25.28 5.00 -14.24
N ILE A 27 -24.04 4.72 -14.66
CA ILE A 27 -22.89 5.55 -14.37
C ILE A 27 -22.47 6.25 -15.67
N ARG A 28 -22.40 7.58 -15.63
CA ARG A 28 -21.88 8.37 -16.74
C ARG A 28 -20.63 9.13 -16.29
N ILE A 29 -19.52 8.84 -16.94
CA ILE A 29 -18.25 9.50 -16.69
C ILE A 29 -17.95 10.38 -17.91
N ARG A 30 -17.69 11.65 -17.66
CA ARG A 30 -17.25 12.60 -18.69
C ARG A 30 -15.83 13.03 -18.36
N TYR A 31 -14.92 12.70 -19.21
CA TYR A 31 -13.53 13.17 -19.14
C TYR A 31 -13.31 14.18 -20.26
N SER A 32 -12.72 15.31 -19.94
CA SER A 32 -12.26 16.32 -20.92
C SER A 32 -10.80 16.62 -20.62
N GLN A 33 -9.99 16.48 -21.64
CA GLN A 33 -8.57 16.83 -21.54
C GLN A 33 -8.44 18.37 -21.57
N PRO A 34 -7.66 18.98 -20.68
CA PRO A 34 -7.33 20.40 -20.80
C PRO A 34 -6.63 20.68 -22.11
N ALA A 35 -6.99 21.78 -22.77
CA ALA A 35 -6.36 22.18 -24.04
C ALA A 35 -4.92 22.67 -23.86
N GLU A 36 -4.60 23.20 -22.69
CA GLU A 36 -3.27 23.71 -22.33
C GLU A 36 -2.53 22.73 -21.41
N GLY A 37 -1.26 22.48 -21.67
CA GLY A 37 -0.39 21.63 -20.85
C GLY A 37 -0.54 20.13 -21.10
N ALA A 38 -1.37 19.71 -22.03
CA ALA A 38 -1.50 18.30 -22.37
C ALA A 38 -0.32 17.82 -23.21
N ILE A 39 0.30 16.72 -22.82
CA ILE A 39 1.31 16.06 -23.63
C ILE A 39 0.58 15.18 -24.65
N PRO A 40 0.77 15.39 -25.95
CA PRO A 40 0.14 14.58 -26.96
C PRO A 40 0.45 13.08 -26.76
N GLY A 41 -0.59 12.26 -26.72
CA GLY A 41 -0.45 10.81 -26.55
C GLY A 41 -0.29 10.33 -25.11
N PHE A 42 -0.23 11.22 -24.12
CA PHE A 42 -0.12 10.84 -22.70
C PHE A 42 -1.42 11.18 -21.96
N ASN A 43 -2.30 10.21 -21.86
CA ASN A 43 -3.56 10.34 -21.13
C ASN A 43 -3.64 9.24 -20.07
N VAL A 44 -3.65 9.63 -18.80
CA VAL A 44 -3.90 8.70 -17.70
C VAL A 44 -5.25 9.02 -17.09
N PHE A 45 -6.19 8.11 -17.25
CA PHE A 45 -7.51 8.20 -16.65
C PHE A 45 -7.85 6.85 -16.00
N SER A 46 -8.20 6.90 -14.73
CA SER A 46 -8.59 5.70 -13.97
C SER A 46 -9.86 5.98 -13.18
N VAL A 47 -10.77 5.03 -13.21
CA VAL A 47 -11.97 5.04 -12.37
C VAL A 47 -12.01 3.77 -11.57
N SER A 48 -12.17 3.91 -10.26
CA SER A 48 -12.36 2.77 -9.38
C SER A 48 -13.63 2.95 -8.54
N LEU A 49 -14.42 1.88 -8.47
CA LEU A 49 -15.52 1.77 -7.52
C LEU A 49 -15.02 0.95 -6.34
N ARG A 50 -15.18 1.50 -5.14
CA ARG A 50 -14.73 0.83 -3.92
C ARG A 50 -15.90 0.77 -2.93
N PRO A 51 -16.10 -0.35 -2.24
CA PRO A 51 -16.96 -0.35 -1.07
C PRO A 51 -16.39 0.60 -0.01
N PRO A 52 -17.19 1.01 0.98
CA PRO A 52 -16.68 1.71 2.16
C PRO A 52 -15.50 0.92 2.74
N ALA A 53 -14.42 1.60 3.07
CA ALA A 53 -13.32 0.94 3.77
C ALA A 53 -13.83 0.49 5.14
N PRO A 54 -13.50 -0.73 5.60
CA PRO A 54 -13.73 -1.13 6.98
C PRO A 54 -13.12 -0.10 7.92
N SER A 55 -13.74 0.11 9.07
CA SER A 55 -13.15 0.96 10.09
C SER A 55 -11.87 0.32 10.65
N PHE A 56 -11.04 1.12 11.27
CA PHE A 56 -9.85 0.63 11.96
C PHE A 56 -10.26 -0.38 13.06
N GLU A 57 -11.30 -0.07 13.78
CA GLU A 57 -11.85 -0.88 14.86
C GLU A 57 -12.38 -2.22 14.35
N ASP A 58 -13.05 -2.24 13.19
CA ASP A 58 -13.51 -3.48 12.54
C ASP A 58 -12.34 -4.39 12.17
N ALA A 59 -11.26 -3.82 11.65
CA ALA A 59 -10.06 -4.58 11.29
C ALA A 59 -9.40 -5.22 12.52
N VAL A 60 -9.30 -4.49 13.62
CA VAL A 60 -8.75 -5.00 14.88
C VAL A 60 -9.67 -6.07 15.50
N ALA A 61 -10.99 -5.85 15.47
CA ALA A 61 -11.96 -6.81 15.98
C ALA A 61 -11.96 -8.12 15.15
N LEU A 62 -11.82 -8.01 13.83
CA LEU A 62 -11.68 -9.18 12.97
C LEU A 62 -10.41 -9.95 13.30
N ALA A 63 -9.28 -9.26 13.47
CA ALA A 63 -8.01 -9.88 13.83
C ALA A 63 -8.08 -10.60 15.18
N ALA A 64 -8.74 -10.03 16.17
CA ALA A 64 -8.92 -10.63 17.49
C ALA A 64 -9.71 -11.95 17.48
N ASN A 65 -10.52 -12.18 16.43
CA ASN A 65 -11.31 -13.40 16.24
C ASN A 65 -10.73 -14.32 15.15
N SER A 66 -9.46 -14.11 14.79
CA SER A 66 -8.78 -14.88 13.74
C SER A 66 -7.58 -15.62 14.32
N ASP A 67 -7.27 -16.79 13.78
CA ASP A 67 -6.08 -17.57 14.16
C ASP A 67 -4.79 -16.92 13.64
N VAL A 68 -4.88 -16.24 12.51
CA VAL A 68 -3.76 -15.55 11.84
C VAL A 68 -4.27 -14.28 11.19
N ALA A 69 -3.55 -13.19 11.38
CA ALA A 69 -3.75 -11.94 10.66
C ALA A 69 -2.63 -11.74 9.63
N VAL A 70 -2.99 -11.43 8.40
CA VAL A 70 -2.04 -11.03 7.35
C VAL A 70 -2.31 -9.59 6.95
N ILE A 71 -1.32 -8.74 7.18
CA ILE A 71 -1.41 -7.31 6.89
C ILE A 71 -0.56 -6.99 5.66
N PHE A 72 -1.19 -6.41 4.64
CA PHE A 72 -0.48 -5.84 3.50
C PHE A 72 -0.22 -4.36 3.77
N ALA A 73 1.04 -3.99 3.86
CA ALA A 73 1.48 -2.63 4.07
C ALA A 73 2.50 -2.23 2.99
N GLY A 74 2.62 -0.96 2.72
CA GLY A 74 3.56 -0.51 1.71
C GLY A 74 3.56 0.97 1.47
N SER A 75 4.50 1.39 0.64
CA SER A 75 4.66 2.78 0.22
C SER A 75 3.67 3.13 -0.88
N GLY A 76 3.10 4.31 -0.80
CA GLY A 76 2.22 4.85 -1.84
C GLY A 76 2.99 5.63 -2.90
N SER A 77 2.31 5.92 -4.02
CA SER A 77 2.87 6.73 -5.11
C SER A 77 3.26 8.17 -4.72
N THR A 78 2.85 8.62 -3.55
CA THR A 78 3.23 9.92 -2.99
C THR A 78 4.54 9.86 -2.22
N SER A 79 4.95 8.69 -1.75
CA SER A 79 6.19 8.47 -0.99
C SER A 79 7.30 7.84 -1.81
N GLU A 80 6.94 7.08 -2.86
CA GLU A 80 7.89 6.48 -3.80
C GLU A 80 7.51 6.89 -5.22
N THR A 81 8.17 7.93 -5.72
CA THR A 81 7.92 8.49 -7.05
C THR A 81 9.21 8.97 -7.67
N GLU A 82 9.26 8.94 -9.01
CA GLU A 82 10.41 9.43 -9.76
C GLU A 82 10.53 10.96 -9.63
N GLY A 83 11.74 11.45 -9.48
CA GLY A 83 12.06 12.88 -9.45
C GLY A 83 11.80 13.58 -8.12
N CYS A 84 11.40 12.88 -7.08
CA CYS A 84 11.22 13.43 -5.74
C CYS A 84 11.86 12.50 -4.70
N ASP A 85 12.70 13.08 -3.85
CA ASP A 85 13.30 12.35 -2.74
C ASP A 85 12.25 12.04 -1.66
N ARG A 86 12.36 10.86 -1.08
CA ARG A 86 11.57 10.52 0.11
C ARG A 86 11.98 11.41 1.26
N GLN A 87 10.99 11.98 1.92
CA GLN A 87 11.21 12.83 3.10
C GLN A 87 11.39 12.01 4.39
N GLU A 88 10.83 10.81 4.41
CA GLU A 88 10.80 9.94 5.60
C GLU A 88 10.99 8.47 5.20
N MET A 89 11.60 7.71 6.08
CA MET A 89 11.67 6.24 5.95
C MET A 89 10.50 5.53 6.60
N ALA A 90 9.67 6.23 7.35
CA ALA A 90 8.51 5.64 8.01
C ALA A 90 7.43 5.22 6.99
N LEU A 91 6.69 4.18 7.32
CA LEU A 91 5.38 3.93 6.72
C LEU A 91 4.40 5.00 7.20
N ASP A 92 3.31 5.18 6.46
CA ASP A 92 2.20 6.01 6.91
C ASP A 92 1.80 5.67 8.36
N ALA A 93 1.54 6.69 9.17
CA ALA A 93 1.24 6.52 10.59
C ALA A 93 0.00 5.63 10.84
N GLY A 94 -0.99 5.67 9.92
CA GLY A 94 -2.15 4.80 9.99
C GLY A 94 -1.80 3.34 9.78
N GLN A 95 -0.88 3.03 8.86
CA GLN A 95 -0.39 1.67 8.64
C GLN A 95 0.39 1.16 9.85
N THR A 96 1.31 1.96 10.39
CA THR A 96 2.06 1.61 11.60
C THR A 96 1.13 1.31 12.77
N ARG A 97 0.15 2.18 13.01
CA ARG A 97 -0.87 1.99 14.06
C ARG A 97 -1.69 0.71 13.82
N LEU A 98 -2.09 0.44 12.58
CA LEU A 98 -2.83 -0.79 12.25
C LEU A 98 -2.02 -2.04 12.56
N ILE A 99 -0.77 -2.09 12.12
CA ILE A 99 0.13 -3.23 12.38
C ILE A 99 0.25 -3.47 13.88
N GLU A 100 0.54 -2.44 14.66
CA GLU A 100 0.71 -2.58 16.12
C GLU A 100 -0.57 -3.03 16.83
N SER A 101 -1.71 -2.50 16.43
CA SER A 101 -3.00 -2.84 17.04
C SER A 101 -3.43 -4.26 16.69
N VAL A 102 -3.26 -4.67 15.44
CA VAL A 102 -3.56 -6.04 15.00
C VAL A 102 -2.61 -7.04 15.67
N ALA A 103 -1.30 -6.73 15.73
CA ALA A 103 -0.33 -7.59 16.39
C ALA A 103 -0.60 -7.75 17.90
N SER A 104 -1.24 -6.75 18.51
CA SER A 104 -1.66 -6.85 19.92
C SER A 104 -2.96 -7.65 20.10
N ALA A 105 -3.79 -7.77 19.07
CA ALA A 105 -5.10 -8.40 19.12
C ALA A 105 -5.08 -9.86 18.61
N CYS A 106 -4.21 -10.19 17.67
CA CYS A 106 -4.12 -11.50 17.04
C CYS A 106 -2.83 -12.22 17.49
N PRO A 107 -2.92 -13.50 17.90
CA PRO A 107 -1.75 -14.25 18.39
C PRO A 107 -0.69 -14.54 17.34
N LYS A 108 -1.07 -14.50 16.05
CA LYS A 108 -0.15 -14.69 14.92
C LYS A 108 -0.38 -13.62 13.88
N THR A 109 0.61 -12.76 13.72
CA THR A 109 0.53 -11.66 12.77
C THR A 109 1.68 -11.70 11.78
N VAL A 110 1.34 -11.69 10.49
CA VAL A 110 2.29 -11.63 9.38
C VAL A 110 2.12 -10.30 8.66
N VAL A 111 3.22 -9.62 8.37
CA VAL A 111 3.22 -8.39 7.58
C VAL A 111 3.85 -8.66 6.22
N VAL A 112 3.13 -8.38 5.15
CA VAL A 112 3.62 -8.38 3.78
C VAL A 112 3.91 -6.95 3.37
N LEU A 113 5.18 -6.66 3.07
CA LEU A 113 5.63 -5.32 2.70
C LEU A 113 5.77 -5.18 1.18
N ASN A 114 5.01 -4.24 0.61
CA ASN A 114 5.14 -3.80 -0.78
C ASN A 114 5.81 -2.42 -0.80
N ILE A 115 7.11 -2.39 -0.92
CA ILE A 115 7.95 -1.19 -0.83
C ILE A 115 9.08 -1.26 -1.86
N GLY A 116 9.52 -0.13 -2.38
CA GLY A 116 10.67 -0.04 -3.29
C GLY A 116 11.99 0.23 -2.60
N ALA A 117 11.97 0.71 -1.35
CA ALA A 117 13.15 1.05 -0.55
C ALA A 117 12.96 0.68 0.91
N PRO A 118 14.02 0.60 1.74
CA PRO A 118 13.91 0.31 3.17
C PRO A 118 12.97 1.25 3.91
N VAL A 119 12.26 0.69 4.89
CA VAL A 119 11.36 1.44 5.79
C VAL A 119 11.70 1.17 7.24
N GLU A 120 11.38 2.12 8.10
CA GLU A 120 11.42 1.92 9.54
C GLU A 120 10.32 0.95 9.99
N MET A 121 10.67 0.00 10.83
CA MET A 121 9.77 -1.03 11.32
C MET A 121 9.77 -1.10 12.86
N PRO A 122 9.26 -0.07 13.57
CA PRO A 122 9.24 -0.07 15.04
C PRO A 122 8.44 -1.23 15.65
N TRP A 123 7.57 -1.82 14.85
CA TRP A 123 6.72 -2.95 15.18
C TRP A 123 7.34 -4.32 14.84
N ALA A 124 8.54 -4.37 14.27
CA ALA A 124 9.14 -5.64 13.78
C ALA A 124 9.22 -6.76 14.84
N ASN A 125 9.43 -6.40 16.10
CA ASN A 125 9.49 -7.36 17.19
C ASN A 125 8.10 -7.73 17.79
N LYS A 126 7.02 -7.16 17.24
CA LYS A 126 5.64 -7.40 17.69
C LYS A 126 4.88 -8.35 16.77
N VAL A 127 5.45 -8.70 15.62
CA VAL A 127 4.86 -9.57 14.61
C VAL A 127 5.65 -10.86 14.46
N ASP A 128 5.00 -11.94 14.02
CA ASP A 128 5.62 -13.26 13.93
C ASP A 128 6.46 -13.44 12.67
N ALA A 129 6.09 -12.77 11.58
CA ALA A 129 6.84 -12.80 10.33
C ALA A 129 6.66 -11.52 9.51
N ILE A 130 7.70 -11.22 8.76
CA ILE A 130 7.69 -10.13 7.77
C ILE A 130 8.10 -10.73 6.43
N LEU A 131 7.23 -10.61 5.43
CA LEU A 131 7.50 -11.00 4.06
C LEU A 131 7.71 -9.74 3.22
N LEU A 132 8.93 -9.52 2.74
CA LEU A 132 9.25 -8.42 1.86
C LEU A 132 9.03 -8.86 0.41
N SER A 133 8.05 -8.26 -0.25
CA SER A 133 7.71 -8.57 -1.64
C SER A 133 8.21 -7.52 -2.63
N TRP A 134 8.82 -6.43 -2.15
CA TRP A 134 9.25 -5.31 -2.97
C TRP A 134 8.10 -4.76 -3.85
N LEU A 135 8.36 -4.53 -5.12
CA LEU A 135 7.38 -4.15 -6.15
C LEU A 135 7.19 -5.36 -7.10
N PRO A 136 6.35 -6.34 -6.74
CA PRO A 136 6.38 -7.68 -7.34
C PRO A 136 5.75 -7.75 -8.74
N GLY A 137 5.19 -6.66 -9.27
CA GLY A 137 4.60 -6.62 -10.60
C GLY A 137 3.28 -7.39 -10.69
N GLN A 138 2.94 -7.80 -11.92
CA GLN A 138 1.62 -8.35 -12.26
C GLN A 138 1.29 -9.65 -11.51
N GLU A 139 2.24 -10.57 -11.38
CA GLU A 139 2.03 -11.89 -10.77
C GLU A 139 2.28 -11.92 -9.24
N GLY A 140 2.53 -10.76 -8.65
CA GLY A 140 2.88 -10.63 -7.23
C GLY A 140 1.85 -11.24 -6.29
N GLY A 141 0.57 -11.13 -6.61
CA GLY A 141 -0.50 -11.71 -5.79
C GLY A 141 -0.41 -13.24 -5.72
N TYR A 142 -0.16 -13.90 -6.84
CA TYR A 142 0.02 -15.36 -6.89
C TYR A 142 1.28 -15.80 -6.15
N ALA A 143 2.40 -15.09 -6.36
CA ALA A 143 3.65 -15.40 -5.68
C ALA A 143 3.52 -15.28 -4.16
N VAL A 144 2.92 -14.21 -3.66
CA VAL A 144 2.67 -14.02 -2.22
C VAL A 144 1.72 -15.08 -1.67
N ALA A 145 0.65 -15.42 -2.40
CA ALA A 145 -0.27 -16.48 -1.98
C ALA A 145 0.41 -17.86 -1.87
N ASP A 146 1.27 -18.20 -2.83
CA ASP A 146 2.04 -19.45 -2.81
C ASP A 146 3.03 -19.51 -1.62
N LEU A 147 3.61 -18.38 -1.24
CA LEU A 147 4.49 -18.28 -0.06
C LEU A 147 3.69 -18.38 1.24
N LEU A 148 2.61 -17.63 1.37
CA LEU A 148 1.77 -17.63 2.59
C LEU A 148 1.07 -18.97 2.84
N SER A 149 0.70 -19.67 1.77
CA SER A 149 0.10 -21.02 1.87
C SER A 149 1.13 -22.13 2.13
N GLY A 150 2.42 -21.82 2.10
CA GLY A 150 3.50 -22.81 2.29
C GLY A 150 3.75 -23.70 1.06
N LYS A 151 3.15 -23.39 -0.09
CA LYS A 151 3.41 -24.09 -1.35
C LYS A 151 4.85 -23.88 -1.83
N LEU A 152 5.39 -22.69 -1.58
CA LEU A 152 6.79 -22.33 -1.84
C LEU A 152 7.42 -21.75 -0.59
N SER A 153 8.74 -21.94 -0.44
CA SER A 153 9.51 -21.30 0.62
C SER A 153 10.17 -20.01 0.12
N PRO A 154 10.16 -18.92 0.93
CA PRO A 154 10.92 -17.73 0.60
C PRO A 154 12.41 -18.05 0.47
N SER A 155 13.01 -17.71 -0.65
CA SER A 155 14.44 -18.03 -0.94
C SER A 155 15.29 -16.78 -1.15
N GLY A 156 14.67 -15.61 -1.29
CA GLY A 156 15.36 -14.35 -1.47
C GLY A 156 16.18 -13.94 -0.25
N LYS A 157 17.24 -13.17 -0.50
CA LYS A 157 18.05 -12.53 0.53
C LYS A 157 17.90 -11.03 0.41
N LEU A 158 17.95 -10.31 1.56
CA LEU A 158 17.89 -8.85 1.55
C LEU A 158 19.17 -8.29 0.91
N PRO A 159 19.05 -7.50 -0.15
CA PRO A 159 20.21 -6.89 -0.81
C PRO A 159 20.71 -5.64 -0.07
N VAL A 160 19.92 -5.14 0.89
CA VAL A 160 20.19 -3.90 1.64
C VAL A 160 19.90 -4.08 3.12
N THR A 161 20.51 -3.25 3.94
CA THR A 161 20.22 -3.15 5.38
C THR A 161 18.99 -2.30 5.60
N PHE A 162 18.13 -2.71 6.51
CA PHE A 162 17.01 -1.90 7.03
C PHE A 162 17.44 -1.25 8.34
N PRO A 163 17.77 0.05 8.36
CA PRO A 163 18.11 0.74 9.58
C PRO A 163 16.88 0.85 10.50
N LYS A 164 17.11 0.94 11.81
CA LYS A 164 16.03 1.10 12.78
C LYS A 164 15.39 2.48 12.72
N ALA A 165 16.17 3.49 12.38
CA ALA A 165 15.73 4.86 12.21
C ALA A 165 16.54 5.52 11.09
N TYR A 166 15.99 6.53 10.44
CA TYR A 166 16.66 7.29 9.36
C TYR A 166 18.05 7.77 9.74
N ARG A 167 18.21 8.27 10.96
CA ARG A 167 19.49 8.76 11.52
C ARG A 167 20.56 7.67 11.67
N ASP A 168 20.20 6.40 11.59
CA ASP A 168 21.13 5.28 11.69
C ASP A 168 21.75 4.95 10.32
N ASN A 169 21.38 5.71 9.29
CA ASN A 169 21.96 5.60 7.96
C ASN A 169 23.38 6.21 7.99
N PRO A 170 24.41 5.52 7.48
CA PRO A 170 25.79 5.98 7.57
C PRO A 170 26.18 7.11 6.62
N THR A 171 25.24 7.63 5.80
CA THR A 171 25.48 8.71 4.81
C THR A 171 25.02 10.07 5.30
#